data_6524ff39932c40748283d592e28ff831
#
_entry.id   6524ff39932c40748283d592e28ff831
#
_cell.length_a   1.000
_cell.length_b   1.000
_cell.length_c   1.000
_cell.angle_alpha   90.00
_cell.angle_beta   90.00
_cell.angle_gamma   90.00
#
_symmetry.space_group_name_H-M   'P 1'
#
loop_
_entity.id
_entity.type
_entity.pdbx_description
1 polymer ?
#
loop_
_entity_poly.entity_id
_entity_poly.type
_entity_poly.pdbx_seq_one_letter_code
_entity_poly.pdbx_strand_id
1 'polypeptide(L)'
;MLPLQVDWRPDDFHLLRDMKFAALVLSCLMAVTVSADKGKKTLSALAIGNSFSDPVWKSMPPVAAAMGCELDIASAMIGGADLKKHWNKFLEAQTNANYRPYSFHRSICGKSIRGTKVNLIEALMTNDWDVVTVQQASHCSMLPRTYAPYGDDLVSAIRKICPKAKIYVQETWYYLPFGAKDLASGVAQQREEHDKIVNAYADFARRVSADGIIPMGSAVQLFRNRLPVVYRENDSGGDVVGNNLSFEKDETGHWRLAKGSDFCHLGPEGEYLQALVWTAKLFGVDVRECPYVAPSVRDPSRAALMKACAALAVMGGREGNRAE
;
A
#
# COMPACT_ATOMS: atom_id res chain seq x y z
N MET A 1 18.55 18.68 -27.09
CA MET A 1 17.32 19.41 -26.75
C MET A 1 17.02 19.15 -25.28
N LEU A 2 17.19 20.16 -24.45
CA LEU A 2 16.86 20.10 -23.02
C LEU A 2 15.34 20.10 -22.89
N PRO A 3 14.74 19.29 -21.99
CA PRO A 3 13.31 19.35 -21.76
C PRO A 3 12.94 20.69 -21.14
N LEU A 4 11.92 21.34 -21.68
CA LEU A 4 11.32 22.54 -21.10
C LEU A 4 10.86 22.22 -19.68
N GLN A 5 11.55 22.75 -18.68
CA GLN A 5 11.04 22.82 -17.31
C GLN A 5 9.86 23.80 -17.33
N VAL A 6 8.65 23.27 -17.22
CA VAL A 6 7.47 24.09 -16.99
C VAL A 6 7.45 24.45 -15.50
N ASP A 7 7.75 25.70 -15.21
CA ASP A 7 7.79 26.25 -13.84
C ASP A 7 6.33 26.57 -13.43
N TRP A 8 5.69 25.61 -12.75
CA TRP A 8 4.32 25.77 -12.24
C TRP A 8 4.34 26.65 -10.99
N ARG A 9 3.62 27.76 -11.05
CA ARG A 9 3.42 28.61 -9.86
C ARG A 9 2.34 28.01 -8.97
N PRO A 10 2.41 28.19 -7.66
CA PRO A 10 1.38 27.72 -6.73
C PRO A 10 -0.03 28.20 -7.08
N ASP A 11 -0.17 29.37 -7.68
CA ASP A 11 -1.44 30.00 -8.05
C ASP A 11 -2.13 29.31 -9.23
N ASP A 12 -1.41 28.64 -10.12
CA ASP A 12 -1.99 27.92 -11.26
C ASP A 12 -2.83 26.72 -10.84
N PHE A 13 -2.55 26.16 -9.65
CA PHE A 13 -3.33 25.05 -9.09
C PHE A 13 -4.64 25.48 -8.45
N HIS A 14 -4.75 26.70 -7.92
CA HIS A 14 -5.97 27.21 -7.33
C HIS A 14 -7.06 27.45 -8.39
N LEU A 15 -6.70 27.96 -9.55
CA LEU A 15 -7.63 28.23 -10.65
C LEU A 15 -8.29 26.93 -11.21
N LEU A 16 -7.54 25.83 -11.28
CA LEU A 16 -8.08 24.53 -11.71
C LEU A 16 -9.00 23.90 -10.65
N ARG A 17 -8.76 24.19 -9.37
CA ARG A 17 -9.59 23.72 -8.25
C ARG A 17 -10.97 24.38 -8.29
N ASP A 18 -11.04 25.68 -8.52
CA ASP A 18 -12.29 26.45 -8.41
C ASP A 18 -13.22 26.24 -9.61
N MET A 19 -12.68 25.95 -10.79
CA MET A 19 -13.48 25.75 -12.01
C MET A 19 -14.16 24.37 -12.10
N LYS A 20 -13.63 23.31 -11.46
CA LYS A 20 -14.20 21.95 -11.52
C LYS A 20 -15.05 21.58 -10.29
N PHE A 21 -14.88 22.28 -9.18
CA PHE A 21 -15.66 22.06 -7.96
C PHE A 21 -17.13 22.51 -8.08
N ALA A 22 -17.42 23.51 -8.89
CA ALA A 22 -18.78 24.02 -9.07
C ALA A 22 -19.74 23.02 -9.76
N ALA A 23 -19.23 22.06 -10.54
CA ALA A 23 -20.05 21.10 -11.27
C ALA A 23 -20.31 19.79 -10.50
N LEU A 24 -19.48 19.44 -9.51
CA LEU A 24 -19.58 18.17 -8.76
C LEU A 24 -20.24 18.31 -7.39
N VAL A 25 -20.32 19.53 -6.84
CA VAL A 25 -20.85 19.79 -5.49
C VAL A 25 -22.38 19.91 -5.47
N LEU A 26 -23.03 20.10 -6.62
CA LEU A 26 -24.50 20.34 -6.66
C LEU A 26 -25.36 19.07 -6.59
N SER A 27 -24.78 17.86 -6.56
CA SER A 27 -25.55 16.61 -6.52
C SER A 27 -25.44 15.78 -5.22
N CYS A 28 -24.71 16.23 -4.20
CA CYS A 28 -24.53 15.50 -2.93
C CYS A 28 -24.67 16.36 -1.68
N LEU A 29 -25.52 17.39 -1.66
CA LEU A 29 -25.91 18.03 -0.40
C LEU A 29 -27.08 17.23 0.24
N MET A 30 -26.81 16.03 0.73
CA MET A 30 -27.51 15.52 1.90
C MET A 30 -26.64 15.86 3.11
N ALA A 31 -27.07 16.87 3.86
CA ALA A 31 -26.48 17.25 5.13
C ALA A 31 -26.59 16.05 6.09
N VAL A 32 -25.53 15.28 6.22
CA VAL A 32 -25.30 14.45 7.40
C VAL A 32 -24.83 15.42 8.46
N THR A 33 -25.70 15.81 9.37
CA THR A 33 -25.31 16.48 10.62
C THR A 33 -24.43 15.50 11.39
N VAL A 34 -23.11 15.61 11.20
CA VAL A 34 -22.14 14.91 12.02
C VAL A 34 -22.11 15.62 13.36
N SER A 35 -22.76 15.06 14.36
CA SER A 35 -22.49 15.37 15.75
C SER A 35 -21.00 15.12 15.99
N ALA A 36 -20.22 16.17 16.17
CA ALA A 36 -18.80 16.06 16.44
C ALA A 36 -18.60 15.41 17.82
N ASP A 37 -18.40 14.11 17.82
CA ASP A 37 -17.97 13.38 19.01
C ASP A 37 -16.50 13.78 19.29
N LYS A 38 -16.30 14.55 20.38
CA LYS A 38 -14.98 15.04 20.80
C LYS A 38 -14.10 13.84 21.16
N GLY A 39 -13.34 13.34 20.21
CA GLY A 39 -12.37 12.27 20.48
C GLY A 39 -12.12 11.29 19.34
N LYS A 40 -12.94 11.29 18.30
CA LYS A 40 -12.79 10.34 17.19
C LYS A 40 -11.64 10.73 16.27
N LYS A 41 -10.67 9.83 16.10
CA LYS A 41 -9.55 10.07 15.17
C LYS A 41 -10.06 9.98 13.74
N THR A 42 -9.89 11.05 12.98
CA THR A 42 -10.21 11.10 11.55
C THR A 42 -8.95 11.14 10.72
N LEU A 43 -8.95 10.54 9.55
CA LEU A 43 -7.81 10.55 8.63
C LEU A 43 -8.27 10.36 7.20
N SER A 44 -7.68 11.13 6.28
CA SER A 44 -7.80 10.94 4.84
C SER A 44 -6.48 10.45 4.25
N ALA A 45 -6.51 9.37 3.46
CA ALA A 45 -5.31 8.76 2.90
C ALA A 45 -5.47 8.41 1.42
N LEU A 46 -4.44 8.70 0.64
CA LEU A 46 -4.32 8.27 -0.77
C LEU A 46 -3.17 7.28 -0.92
N ALA A 47 -3.48 6.06 -1.34
CA ALA A 47 -2.49 5.06 -1.70
C ALA A 47 -2.14 5.15 -3.20
N ILE A 48 -0.91 5.53 -3.54
CA ILE A 48 -0.39 5.51 -4.90
C ILE A 48 0.48 4.26 -5.07
N GLY A 49 0.08 3.36 -5.97
CA GLY A 49 0.83 2.13 -6.16
C GLY A 49 0.24 1.18 -7.20
N ASN A 50 0.35 -0.09 -6.92
CA ASN A 50 -0.13 -1.17 -7.78
C ASN A 50 -1.04 -2.12 -6.98
N SER A 51 -1.23 -3.35 -7.46
CA SER A 51 -2.09 -4.36 -6.80
C SER A 51 -1.67 -4.69 -5.35
N PHE A 52 -0.46 -4.33 -4.91
CA PHE A 52 0.01 -4.59 -3.54
C PHE A 52 -0.53 -3.56 -2.53
N SER A 53 -0.83 -2.34 -2.94
CA SER A 53 -1.48 -1.35 -2.07
C SER A 53 -2.98 -1.21 -2.32
N ASP A 54 -3.47 -1.64 -3.50
CA ASP A 54 -4.88 -1.46 -3.88
C ASP A 54 -5.88 -2.03 -2.87
N PRO A 55 -5.69 -3.22 -2.25
CA PRO A 55 -6.69 -3.78 -1.33
C PRO A 55 -7.06 -2.90 -0.14
N VAL A 56 -6.22 -1.94 0.26
CA VAL A 56 -6.44 -1.13 1.48
C VAL A 56 -7.74 -0.32 1.44
N TRP A 57 -8.17 0.16 0.27
CA TRP A 57 -9.39 0.97 0.17
C TRP A 57 -10.66 0.20 0.58
N LYS A 58 -10.66 -1.13 0.46
CA LYS A 58 -11.77 -2.02 0.86
C LYS A 58 -11.54 -2.75 2.18
N SER A 59 -10.29 -3.11 2.50
CA SER A 59 -9.97 -3.96 3.66
C SER A 59 -9.73 -3.15 4.95
N MET A 60 -9.20 -1.93 4.85
CA MET A 60 -8.88 -1.10 6.02
C MET A 60 -10.11 -0.47 6.70
N PRO A 61 -11.17 -0.01 6.00
CA PRO A 61 -12.30 0.68 6.64
C PRO A 61 -12.97 -0.09 7.77
N PRO A 62 -13.27 -1.40 7.69
CA PRO A 62 -13.88 -2.12 8.79
C PRO A 62 -12.97 -2.23 10.02
N VAL A 63 -11.65 -2.34 9.83
CA VAL A 63 -10.66 -2.35 10.93
C VAL A 63 -10.59 -0.98 11.59
N ALA A 64 -10.50 0.09 10.81
CA ALA A 64 -10.47 1.47 11.33
C ALA A 64 -11.75 1.79 12.12
N ALA A 65 -12.92 1.46 11.57
CA ALA A 65 -14.20 1.66 12.24
C ALA A 65 -14.30 0.90 13.57
N ALA A 66 -13.84 -0.34 13.61
CA ALA A 66 -13.82 -1.17 14.83
C ALA A 66 -12.87 -0.61 15.91
N MET A 67 -11.85 0.14 15.49
CA MET A 67 -10.93 0.87 16.39
C MET A 67 -11.44 2.28 16.75
N GLY A 68 -12.69 2.64 16.41
CA GLY A 68 -13.27 3.94 16.69
C GLY A 68 -12.70 5.07 15.83
N CYS A 69 -12.09 4.75 14.69
CA CYS A 69 -11.48 5.70 13.76
C CYS A 69 -12.36 5.95 12.54
N GLU A 70 -12.37 7.18 12.04
CA GLU A 70 -13.02 7.54 10.77
C GLU A 70 -11.98 7.63 9.67
N LEU A 71 -12.25 6.97 8.56
CA LEU A 71 -11.29 6.84 7.47
C LEU A 71 -11.93 7.22 6.13
N ASP A 72 -11.28 8.16 5.43
CA ASP A 72 -11.46 8.39 4.01
C ASP A 72 -10.21 7.86 3.29
N ILE A 73 -10.33 6.77 2.56
CA ILE A 73 -9.20 6.14 1.89
C ILE A 73 -9.46 5.96 0.41
N ALA A 74 -8.46 6.33 -0.40
CA ALA A 74 -8.47 6.08 -1.82
C ALA A 74 -7.22 5.32 -2.28
N SER A 75 -7.37 4.60 -3.39
CA SER A 75 -6.29 3.94 -4.12
C SER A 75 -6.22 4.48 -5.54
N ALA A 76 -5.06 4.96 -5.97
CA ALA A 76 -4.72 5.28 -7.33
C ALA A 76 -3.76 4.20 -7.86
N MET A 77 -4.29 3.23 -8.61
CA MET A 77 -3.61 1.98 -8.95
C MET A 77 -3.33 1.85 -10.44
N ILE A 78 -2.11 1.41 -10.77
CA ILE A 78 -1.75 0.84 -12.06
C ILE A 78 -1.10 -0.52 -11.83
N GLY A 79 -1.65 -1.59 -12.42
CA GLY A 79 -1.13 -2.95 -12.26
C GLY A 79 0.36 -3.05 -12.56
N GLY A 80 1.14 -3.62 -11.62
CA GLY A 80 2.58 -3.84 -11.73
C GLY A 80 3.43 -2.57 -11.89
N ALA A 81 2.89 -1.37 -11.63
CA ALA A 81 3.64 -0.14 -11.78
C ALA A 81 4.73 0.00 -10.71
N ASP A 82 5.93 0.33 -11.15
CA ASP A 82 7.06 0.78 -10.34
C ASP A 82 7.09 2.32 -10.22
N LEU A 83 7.98 2.85 -9.39
CA LEU A 83 8.14 4.30 -9.20
C LEU A 83 8.45 5.04 -10.51
N LYS A 84 9.24 4.44 -11.39
CA LYS A 84 9.53 5.00 -12.73
C LYS A 84 8.28 5.14 -13.57
N LYS A 85 7.43 4.11 -13.58
CA LYS A 85 6.17 4.16 -14.31
C LYS A 85 5.21 5.20 -13.74
N HIS A 86 5.10 5.31 -12.42
CA HIS A 86 4.30 6.36 -11.78
C HIS A 86 4.80 7.76 -12.14
N TRP A 87 6.11 7.99 -12.08
CA TRP A 87 6.71 9.25 -12.47
C TRP A 87 6.42 9.61 -13.94
N ASN A 88 6.67 8.68 -14.85
CA ASN A 88 6.40 8.90 -16.28
C ASN A 88 4.91 9.21 -16.54
N LYS A 89 3.99 8.54 -15.83
CA LYS A 89 2.55 8.82 -15.94
C LYS A 89 2.16 10.17 -15.35
N PHE A 90 2.86 10.63 -14.32
CA PHE A 90 2.71 11.98 -13.82
C PHE A 90 3.13 13.03 -14.85
N LEU A 91 4.31 12.87 -15.47
CA LEU A 91 4.78 13.77 -16.53
C LEU A 91 3.84 13.81 -17.73
N GLU A 92 3.31 12.65 -18.16
CA GLU A 92 2.35 12.57 -19.26
C GLU A 92 1.05 13.32 -18.94
N ALA A 93 0.58 13.25 -17.71
CA ALA A 93 -0.62 13.96 -17.26
C ALA A 93 -0.46 15.49 -17.26
N GLN A 94 0.76 16.02 -17.12
CA GLN A 94 1.01 17.46 -17.19
C GLN A 94 0.77 18.03 -18.60
N THR A 95 1.00 17.23 -19.63
CA THR A 95 0.83 17.64 -21.04
C THR A 95 -0.45 17.16 -21.68
N ASN A 96 -1.09 16.12 -21.09
CA ASN A 96 -2.33 15.53 -21.60
C ASN A 96 -3.33 15.28 -20.45
N ALA A 97 -4.18 16.26 -20.17
CA ALA A 97 -5.18 16.19 -19.10
C ALA A 97 -6.24 15.08 -19.30
N ASN A 98 -6.39 14.59 -20.54
CA ASN A 98 -7.35 13.50 -20.84
C ASN A 98 -6.75 12.11 -20.61
N TYR A 99 -5.46 12.02 -20.37
CA TYR A 99 -4.78 10.76 -20.10
C TYR A 99 -5.03 10.30 -18.66
N ARG A 100 -5.85 9.28 -18.45
CA ARG A 100 -6.31 8.77 -17.15
C ARG A 100 -5.98 7.28 -16.99
N PRO A 101 -4.69 6.92 -16.74
CA PRO A 101 -4.26 5.53 -16.68
C PRO A 101 -4.58 4.83 -15.35
N TYR A 102 -4.86 5.58 -14.28
CA TYR A 102 -5.08 5.00 -12.96
C TYR A 102 -6.52 4.50 -12.80
N SER A 103 -6.68 3.28 -12.26
CA SER A 103 -7.92 2.90 -11.60
C SER A 103 -7.96 3.60 -10.25
N PHE A 104 -9.05 4.32 -9.98
CA PHE A 104 -9.22 5.07 -8.74
C PHE A 104 -10.42 4.50 -7.98
N HIS A 105 -10.17 4.03 -6.77
CA HIS A 105 -11.15 3.50 -5.84
C HIS A 105 -11.11 4.33 -4.56
N ARG A 106 -12.26 4.55 -3.93
CA ARG A 106 -12.35 5.32 -2.69
C ARG A 106 -13.42 4.74 -1.77
N SER A 107 -13.18 4.83 -0.48
CA SER A 107 -14.14 4.51 0.57
C SER A 107 -14.14 5.63 1.60
N ILE A 108 -15.31 6.21 1.86
CA ILE A 108 -15.49 7.25 2.88
C ILE A 108 -16.31 6.62 4.02
N CYS A 109 -15.72 6.52 5.21
CA CYS A 109 -16.34 5.89 6.39
C CYS A 109 -16.97 4.53 6.06
N GLY A 110 -16.28 3.70 5.30
CA GLY A 110 -16.72 2.35 4.88
C GLY A 110 -17.72 2.32 3.72
N LYS A 111 -18.15 3.46 3.19
CA LYS A 111 -19.01 3.53 2.01
C LYS A 111 -18.16 3.64 0.75
N SER A 112 -18.17 2.61 -0.07
CA SER A 112 -17.45 2.58 -1.35
C SER A 112 -18.06 3.55 -2.35
N ILE A 113 -17.23 4.33 -3.01
CA ILE A 113 -17.59 5.20 -4.12
C ILE A 113 -17.23 4.49 -5.41
N ARG A 114 -18.11 4.62 -6.41
CA ARG A 114 -17.89 4.01 -7.73
C ARG A 114 -16.52 4.37 -8.28
N GLY A 115 -15.75 3.34 -8.64
CA GLY A 115 -14.42 3.49 -9.23
C GLY A 115 -14.46 4.25 -10.56
N THR A 116 -13.44 5.05 -10.80
CA THR A 116 -13.28 5.85 -12.01
C THR A 116 -11.87 5.70 -12.56
N LYS A 117 -11.62 6.25 -13.72
CA LYS A 117 -10.27 6.44 -14.27
C LYS A 117 -9.84 7.89 -14.02
N VAL A 118 -8.61 8.06 -13.52
CA VAL A 118 -8.00 9.37 -13.24
C VAL A 118 -6.55 9.41 -13.70
N ASN A 119 -6.01 10.62 -13.85
CA ASN A 119 -4.58 10.81 -13.83
C ASN A 119 -4.10 11.08 -12.39
N LEU A 120 -2.78 11.08 -12.16
CA LEU A 120 -2.25 11.20 -10.80
C LEU A 120 -2.50 12.59 -10.21
N ILE A 121 -2.50 13.65 -11.02
CA ILE A 121 -2.79 15.01 -10.57
C ILE A 121 -4.25 15.09 -10.09
N GLU A 122 -5.19 14.54 -10.86
CA GLU A 122 -6.60 14.48 -10.46
C GLU A 122 -6.76 13.70 -9.14
N ALA A 123 -6.08 12.55 -8.97
CA ALA A 123 -6.15 11.77 -7.74
C ALA A 123 -5.64 12.56 -6.52
N LEU A 124 -4.50 13.26 -6.65
CA LEU A 124 -3.93 14.09 -5.61
C LEU A 124 -4.84 15.28 -5.24
N MET A 125 -5.54 15.85 -6.21
CA MET A 125 -6.43 16.99 -6.02
C MET A 125 -7.86 16.62 -5.58
N THR A 126 -8.18 15.34 -5.45
CA THR A 126 -9.55 14.88 -5.10
C THR A 126 -9.92 15.25 -3.67
N ASN A 127 -8.94 15.40 -2.78
CA ASN A 127 -9.14 15.75 -1.37
C ASN A 127 -7.91 16.49 -0.82
N ASP A 128 -8.09 17.20 0.30
CA ASP A 128 -6.98 17.65 1.14
C ASP A 128 -6.50 16.46 1.98
N TRP A 129 -5.60 15.63 1.39
CA TRP A 129 -5.14 14.41 2.01
C TRP A 129 -4.27 14.67 3.24
N ASP A 130 -4.54 13.97 4.35
CA ASP A 130 -3.65 13.95 5.53
C ASP A 130 -2.42 13.09 5.27
N VAL A 131 -2.58 12.04 4.46
CA VAL A 131 -1.53 11.09 4.14
C VAL A 131 -1.55 10.74 2.66
N VAL A 132 -0.38 10.73 2.02
CA VAL A 132 -0.17 10.11 0.71
C VAL A 132 0.89 9.03 0.86
N THR A 133 0.62 7.85 0.32
CA THR A 133 1.60 6.77 0.33
C THR A 133 2.11 6.46 -1.07
N VAL A 134 3.38 6.05 -1.16
CA VAL A 134 3.99 5.53 -2.38
C VAL A 134 4.61 4.17 -2.11
N GLN A 135 4.68 3.33 -3.14
CA GLN A 135 5.36 2.03 -3.04
C GLN A 135 6.15 1.73 -4.31
N GLN A 136 7.19 0.91 -4.18
CA GLN A 136 7.90 0.32 -5.30
C GLN A 136 7.20 -0.97 -5.75
N ALA A 137 7.31 -1.34 -7.04
CA ALA A 137 6.84 -2.65 -7.49
C ALA A 137 7.67 -3.78 -6.86
N SER A 138 7.02 -4.88 -6.50
CA SER A 138 7.64 -5.98 -5.76
C SER A 138 8.93 -6.52 -6.42
N HIS A 139 8.94 -6.67 -7.75
CA HIS A 139 10.11 -7.14 -8.51
C HIS A 139 11.26 -6.13 -8.58
N CYS A 140 11.04 -4.89 -8.15
CA CYS A 140 12.03 -3.82 -8.06
C CYS A 140 12.40 -3.46 -6.63
N SER A 141 11.60 -3.89 -5.64
CA SER A 141 11.69 -3.38 -4.27
C SER A 141 12.98 -3.75 -3.55
N MET A 142 13.63 -4.86 -3.90
CA MET A 142 14.95 -5.24 -3.39
C MET A 142 16.13 -4.55 -4.13
N LEU A 143 15.86 -3.72 -5.13
CA LEU A 143 16.86 -3.12 -6.00
C LEU A 143 16.98 -1.62 -5.76
N PRO A 144 17.89 -1.13 -4.89
CA PRO A 144 18.00 0.30 -4.53
C PRO A 144 18.14 1.25 -5.73
N ARG A 145 18.79 0.82 -6.81
CA ARG A 145 18.98 1.61 -8.03
C ARG A 145 17.69 1.94 -8.78
N THR A 146 16.58 1.28 -8.46
CA THR A 146 15.27 1.50 -9.12
C THR A 146 14.42 2.59 -8.46
N TYR A 147 14.84 3.07 -7.30
CA TYR A 147 14.11 4.10 -6.56
C TYR A 147 14.44 5.51 -7.04
N ALA A 148 15.72 5.83 -7.19
CA ALA A 148 16.18 7.12 -7.71
C ALA A 148 16.37 7.08 -9.24
N PRO A 149 16.16 8.23 -9.93
CA PRO A 149 15.64 9.50 -9.41
C PRO A 149 14.11 9.52 -9.30
N TYR A 150 13.43 8.53 -9.85
CA TYR A 150 11.99 8.54 -10.11
C TYR A 150 11.12 8.65 -8.85
N GLY A 151 11.49 7.94 -7.79
CA GLY A 151 10.80 8.03 -6.51
C GLY A 151 10.97 9.40 -5.85
N ASP A 152 12.18 9.96 -5.95
CA ASP A 152 12.52 11.26 -5.40
C ASP A 152 11.72 12.37 -6.10
N ASP A 153 11.69 12.34 -7.42
CA ASP A 153 10.94 13.28 -8.26
C ASP A 153 9.43 13.15 -8.02
N LEU A 154 8.92 11.93 -7.92
CA LEU A 154 7.50 11.67 -7.64
C LEU A 154 7.09 12.24 -6.27
N VAL A 155 7.85 11.97 -5.22
CA VAL A 155 7.57 12.49 -3.87
C VAL A 155 7.67 14.01 -3.84
N SER A 156 8.65 14.60 -4.54
CA SER A 156 8.76 16.05 -4.68
C SER A 156 7.53 16.66 -5.35
N ALA A 157 7.02 16.03 -6.42
CA ALA A 157 5.81 16.49 -7.10
C ALA A 157 4.57 16.34 -6.22
N ILE A 158 4.44 15.24 -5.47
CA ILE A 158 3.33 15.04 -4.51
C ILE A 158 3.32 16.16 -3.47
N ARG A 159 4.48 16.51 -2.89
CA ARG A 159 4.58 17.58 -1.88
C ARG A 159 4.20 18.96 -2.43
N LYS A 160 4.46 19.23 -3.71
CA LYS A 160 4.02 20.49 -4.34
C LYS A 160 2.50 20.58 -4.45
N ILE A 161 1.82 19.45 -4.71
CA ILE A 161 0.36 19.41 -4.88
C ILE A 161 -0.36 19.28 -3.53
N CYS A 162 0.19 18.45 -2.64
CA CYS A 162 -0.38 18.16 -1.31
C CYS A 162 0.62 18.58 -0.21
N PRO A 163 0.89 19.89 -0.01
CA PRO A 163 1.97 20.36 0.86
C PRO A 163 1.74 20.05 2.35
N LYS A 164 0.51 19.75 2.76
CA LYS A 164 0.15 19.39 4.14
C LYS A 164 0.16 17.89 4.38
N ALA A 165 0.15 17.08 3.32
CA ALA A 165 0.09 15.64 3.45
C ALA A 165 1.40 15.07 4.00
N LYS A 166 1.29 14.17 4.96
CA LYS A 166 2.41 13.32 5.37
C LYS A 166 2.67 12.27 4.30
N ILE A 167 3.94 12.03 4.01
CA ILE A 167 4.36 11.05 3.02
C ILE A 167 4.80 9.77 3.74
N TYR A 168 4.14 8.66 3.44
CA TYR A 168 4.57 7.35 3.89
C TYR A 168 5.00 6.49 2.71
N VAL A 169 5.98 5.62 2.93
CA VAL A 169 6.36 4.59 1.97
C VAL A 169 5.82 3.25 2.45
N GLN A 170 5.12 2.52 1.59
CA GLN A 170 4.63 1.20 1.91
C GLN A 170 5.68 0.17 1.53
N GLU A 171 6.24 -0.51 2.52
CA GLU A 171 7.11 -1.68 2.33
C GLU A 171 6.31 -2.82 1.69
N THR A 172 6.88 -3.44 0.65
CA THR A 172 6.31 -4.64 0.04
C THR A 172 6.88 -5.89 0.69
N TRP A 173 6.28 -7.03 0.40
CA TRP A 173 6.75 -8.35 0.84
C TRP A 173 7.40 -9.10 -0.30
N TYR A 174 8.29 -10.02 0.05
CA TYR A 174 8.81 -10.97 -0.91
C TYR A 174 7.97 -12.24 -0.92
N TYR A 175 8.00 -12.94 -2.04
CA TYR A 175 7.26 -14.18 -2.30
C TYR A 175 8.23 -15.26 -2.77
N LEU A 176 7.76 -16.51 -2.93
CA LEU A 176 8.60 -17.57 -3.43
C LEU A 176 9.08 -17.26 -4.86
N PRO A 177 10.39 -17.29 -5.12
CA PRO A 177 10.92 -16.99 -6.44
C PRO A 177 10.54 -18.08 -7.45
N PHE A 178 10.28 -17.66 -8.68
CA PHE A 178 10.18 -18.58 -9.79
C PHE A 178 11.51 -19.34 -9.99
N GLY A 179 11.41 -20.65 -10.18
CA GLY A 179 12.57 -21.47 -10.49
C GLY A 179 13.48 -21.80 -9.31
N ALA A 180 12.99 -21.65 -8.08
CA ALA A 180 13.71 -22.20 -6.92
C ALA A 180 13.92 -23.71 -7.12
N LYS A 181 15.16 -24.17 -6.91
CA LYS A 181 15.55 -25.57 -7.09
C LYS A 181 14.70 -26.53 -6.26
N ASP A 182 14.34 -26.12 -5.07
CA ASP A 182 13.42 -26.79 -4.16
C ASP A 182 12.74 -25.76 -3.25
N LEU A 183 11.69 -26.18 -2.54
CA LEU A 183 10.91 -25.28 -1.68
C LEU A 183 11.74 -24.72 -0.51
N ALA A 184 12.68 -25.46 0.03
CA ALA A 184 13.52 -25.02 1.15
C ALA A 184 14.47 -23.91 0.72
N SER A 185 15.13 -24.04 -0.43
CA SER A 185 15.98 -22.99 -0.99
C SER A 185 15.17 -21.74 -1.37
N GLY A 186 13.94 -21.92 -1.88
CA GLY A 186 13.03 -20.81 -2.14
C GLY A 186 12.66 -20.02 -0.88
N VAL A 187 12.41 -20.70 0.23
CA VAL A 187 12.13 -20.06 1.54
C VAL A 187 13.37 -19.33 2.06
N ALA A 188 14.57 -19.91 1.93
CA ALA A 188 15.81 -19.25 2.33
C ALA A 188 16.06 -17.97 1.53
N GLN A 189 15.93 -18.04 0.22
CA GLN A 189 16.03 -16.87 -0.65
C GLN A 189 14.96 -15.81 -0.33
N GLN A 190 13.74 -16.22 -0.02
CA GLN A 190 12.66 -15.32 0.35
C GLN A 190 13.02 -14.47 1.58
N ARG A 191 13.68 -15.05 2.58
CA ARG A 191 14.14 -14.33 3.77
C ARG A 191 15.26 -13.35 3.45
N GLU A 192 16.25 -13.76 2.69
CA GLU A 192 17.36 -12.90 2.25
C GLU A 192 16.85 -11.70 1.44
N GLU A 193 15.95 -11.92 0.50
CA GLU A 193 15.38 -10.85 -0.32
C GLU A 193 14.48 -9.91 0.48
N HIS A 194 13.82 -10.41 1.53
CA HIS A 194 13.07 -9.57 2.46
C HIS A 194 13.99 -8.55 3.14
N ASP A 195 15.16 -8.95 3.63
CA ASP A 195 16.11 -8.03 4.27
C ASP A 195 16.60 -6.95 3.29
N LYS A 196 16.81 -7.30 2.02
CA LYS A 196 17.14 -6.33 0.96
C LYS A 196 16.00 -5.34 0.74
N ILE A 197 14.74 -5.78 0.78
CA ILE A 197 13.55 -4.93 0.65
C ILE A 197 13.50 -3.93 1.82
N VAL A 198 13.63 -4.40 3.05
CA VAL A 198 13.60 -3.54 4.25
C VAL A 198 14.65 -2.44 4.16
N ASN A 199 15.89 -2.80 3.81
CA ASN A 199 16.99 -1.85 3.67
C ASN A 199 16.73 -0.83 2.55
N ALA A 200 16.25 -1.27 1.39
CA ALA A 200 15.97 -0.38 0.26
C ALA A 200 14.85 0.63 0.58
N TYR A 201 13.80 0.21 1.31
CA TYR A 201 12.73 1.11 1.76
C TYR A 201 13.21 2.07 2.85
N ALA A 202 14.07 1.63 3.78
CA ALA A 202 14.65 2.50 4.79
C ALA A 202 15.51 3.61 4.14
N ASP A 203 16.35 3.25 3.17
CA ASP A 203 17.16 4.20 2.42
C ASP A 203 16.32 5.17 1.61
N PHE A 204 15.29 4.68 0.94
CA PHE A 204 14.36 5.53 0.18
C PHE A 204 13.61 6.50 1.10
N ALA A 205 13.04 5.99 2.18
CA ALA A 205 12.30 6.81 3.14
C ALA A 205 13.18 7.96 3.70
N ARG A 206 14.44 7.66 4.07
CA ARG A 206 15.40 8.65 4.55
C ARG A 206 15.71 9.68 3.47
N ARG A 207 16.00 9.25 2.24
CA ARG A 207 16.37 10.12 1.13
C ARG A 207 15.26 11.10 0.77
N VAL A 208 14.01 10.65 0.75
CA VAL A 208 12.85 11.52 0.46
C VAL A 208 12.27 12.18 1.71
N SER A 209 12.89 12.04 2.88
CA SER A 209 12.39 12.53 4.17
C SER A 209 10.91 12.15 4.37
N ALA A 210 10.59 10.86 4.19
CA ALA A 210 9.25 10.36 4.42
C ALA A 210 8.89 10.44 5.92
N ASP A 211 7.62 10.69 6.23
CA ASP A 211 7.10 10.73 7.60
C ASP A 211 7.06 9.35 8.26
N GLY A 212 7.25 8.30 7.46
CA GLY A 212 7.42 6.95 7.97
C GLY A 212 7.27 5.85 6.93
N ILE A 213 7.50 4.63 7.41
CA ILE A 213 7.33 3.40 6.62
C ILE A 213 6.10 2.66 7.14
N ILE A 214 5.26 2.16 6.24
CA ILE A 214 4.22 1.19 6.56
C ILE A 214 4.85 -0.20 6.37
N PRO A 215 5.18 -0.91 7.46
CA PRO A 215 6.06 -2.09 7.44
C PRO A 215 5.29 -3.37 7.08
N MET A 216 4.68 -3.39 5.90
CA MET A 216 3.81 -4.49 5.50
C MET A 216 4.61 -5.78 5.24
N GLY A 217 5.76 -5.68 4.56
CA GLY A 217 6.64 -6.82 4.32
C GLY A 217 7.19 -7.41 5.62
N SER A 218 7.58 -6.54 6.54
CA SER A 218 8.02 -6.94 7.89
C SER A 218 6.92 -7.66 8.67
N ALA A 219 5.66 -7.21 8.58
CA ALA A 219 4.54 -7.88 9.23
C ALA A 219 4.28 -9.28 8.63
N VAL A 220 4.37 -9.41 7.30
CA VAL A 220 4.28 -10.71 6.60
C VAL A 220 5.40 -11.63 7.06
N GLN A 221 6.64 -11.15 7.14
CA GLN A 221 7.77 -11.95 7.55
C GLN A 221 7.70 -12.37 9.03
N LEU A 222 7.24 -11.48 9.92
CA LEU A 222 6.98 -11.80 11.32
C LEU A 222 5.90 -12.89 11.47
N PHE A 223 4.87 -12.85 10.65
CA PHE A 223 3.83 -13.86 10.61
C PHE A 223 4.39 -15.20 10.15
N ARG A 224 5.13 -15.24 9.04
CA ARG A 224 5.80 -16.45 8.51
C ARG A 224 6.75 -17.08 9.52
N ASN A 225 7.52 -16.28 10.24
CA ASN A 225 8.47 -16.78 11.25
C ASN A 225 7.79 -17.45 12.45
N ARG A 226 6.52 -17.19 12.70
CA ARG A 226 5.74 -17.77 13.82
C ARG A 226 4.88 -18.96 13.42
N LEU A 227 4.54 -19.05 12.14
CA LEU A 227 3.91 -20.22 11.59
C LEU A 227 4.92 -20.86 10.65
N PRO A 228 5.40 -22.08 10.91
CA PRO A 228 6.25 -22.78 9.98
C PRO A 228 5.49 -22.99 8.68
N VAL A 229 5.82 -22.22 7.66
CA VAL A 229 5.24 -22.35 6.32
C VAL A 229 5.90 -23.56 5.66
N VAL A 230 5.10 -24.59 5.42
CA VAL A 230 5.55 -25.81 4.70
C VAL A 230 4.78 -25.89 3.40
N TYR A 231 5.41 -25.41 2.34
CA TYR A 231 4.82 -25.49 1.00
C TYR A 231 4.79 -26.94 0.48
N ARG A 232 3.63 -27.35 0.00
CA ARG A 232 3.38 -28.67 -0.60
C ARG A 232 2.55 -28.49 -1.86
N GLU A 233 2.38 -29.58 -2.61
CA GLU A 233 1.42 -29.59 -3.72
C GLU A 233 0.03 -29.15 -3.21
N ASN A 234 -0.54 -28.15 -3.84
CA ASN A 234 -1.84 -27.55 -3.50
C ASN A 234 -1.98 -27.03 -2.05
N ASP A 235 -0.87 -26.78 -1.36
CA ASP A 235 -0.87 -26.24 -0.01
C ASP A 235 0.19 -25.14 0.16
N SER A 236 -0.25 -23.94 0.53
CA SER A 236 0.61 -22.80 0.82
C SER A 236 1.25 -22.86 2.21
N GLY A 237 1.03 -23.92 2.99
CA GLY A 237 1.50 -24.00 4.37
C GLY A 237 0.91 -22.93 5.28
N GLY A 238 -0.22 -22.34 4.89
CA GLY A 238 -0.88 -21.27 5.63
C GLY A 238 -0.22 -19.89 5.45
N ASP A 239 0.60 -19.68 4.41
CA ASP A 239 1.10 -18.35 4.07
C ASP A 239 -0.06 -17.39 3.74
N VAL A 240 0.14 -16.11 4.04
CA VAL A 240 -0.78 -15.03 3.70
C VAL A 240 -0.53 -14.44 2.32
N VAL A 241 0.58 -14.82 1.69
CA VAL A 241 0.96 -14.46 0.31
C VAL A 241 0.69 -15.64 -0.62
N GLY A 242 0.06 -15.35 -1.75
CA GLY A 242 -0.35 -16.38 -2.69
C GLY A 242 -1.82 -16.73 -2.52
N ASN A 243 -2.69 -16.06 -3.26
CA ASN A 243 -4.14 -16.29 -3.17
C ASN A 243 -4.56 -17.65 -3.73
N ASN A 244 -3.80 -18.18 -4.68
CA ASN A 244 -4.10 -19.42 -5.39
C ASN A 244 -2.80 -20.20 -5.62
N LEU A 245 -2.02 -20.31 -4.55
CA LEU A 245 -0.68 -20.88 -4.60
C LEU A 245 -0.77 -22.39 -4.74
N SER A 246 -0.29 -22.92 -5.85
CA SER A 246 -0.13 -24.35 -6.06
C SER A 246 1.26 -24.66 -6.65
N PHE A 247 1.74 -25.86 -6.36
CA PHE A 247 3.05 -26.34 -6.80
C PHE A 247 2.88 -27.63 -7.59
N GLU A 248 3.73 -27.83 -8.58
CA GLU A 248 3.83 -29.07 -9.38
C GLU A 248 5.28 -29.48 -9.52
N LYS A 249 5.54 -30.74 -9.85
CA LYS A 249 6.88 -31.20 -10.21
C LYS A 249 7.09 -31.04 -11.69
N ASP A 250 8.28 -30.54 -12.07
CA ASP A 250 8.72 -30.54 -13.48
C ASP A 250 9.22 -31.93 -13.90
N GLU A 251 9.62 -32.05 -15.14
CA GLU A 251 10.12 -33.31 -15.74
C GLU A 251 11.38 -33.88 -15.05
N THR A 252 12.10 -33.04 -14.29
CA THR A 252 13.28 -33.43 -13.51
C THR A 252 12.95 -33.76 -12.05
N GLY A 253 11.67 -33.69 -11.69
CA GLY A 253 11.19 -33.93 -10.32
C GLY A 253 11.36 -32.72 -9.35
N HIS A 254 11.80 -31.55 -9.84
CA HIS A 254 11.91 -30.36 -9.05
C HIS A 254 10.55 -29.67 -8.91
N TRP A 255 10.32 -29.09 -7.72
CA TRP A 255 9.13 -28.30 -7.46
C TRP A 255 9.17 -26.97 -8.19
N ARG A 256 8.08 -26.61 -8.83
CA ARG A 256 7.84 -25.30 -9.42
C ARG A 256 6.42 -24.82 -9.13
N LEU A 257 6.18 -23.54 -9.31
CA LEU A 257 4.82 -22.99 -9.25
C LEU A 257 4.01 -23.50 -10.45
N ALA A 258 2.81 -24.03 -10.16
CA ALA A 258 1.90 -24.47 -11.19
C ALA A 258 1.40 -23.30 -12.03
N LYS A 259 1.08 -23.57 -13.29
CA LYS A 259 0.56 -22.56 -14.22
C LYS A 259 -0.74 -21.94 -13.67
N GLY A 260 -0.79 -20.61 -13.62
CA GLY A 260 -1.96 -19.86 -13.15
C GLY A 260 -1.98 -19.64 -11.64
N SER A 261 -0.94 -20.06 -10.90
CA SER A 261 -0.80 -19.70 -9.48
C SER A 261 -0.64 -18.20 -9.31
N ASP A 262 -1.40 -17.63 -8.40
CA ASP A 262 -1.12 -16.30 -7.87
C ASP A 262 -0.15 -16.45 -6.70
N PHE A 263 1.11 -16.16 -6.94
CA PHE A 263 2.21 -16.41 -6.00
C PHE A 263 2.68 -15.14 -5.27
N CYS A 264 2.19 -13.97 -5.66
CA CYS A 264 2.76 -12.71 -5.17
C CYS A 264 1.75 -11.81 -4.43
N HIS A 265 0.46 -11.91 -4.73
CA HIS A 265 -0.55 -11.12 -4.05
C HIS A 265 -0.91 -11.68 -2.67
N LEU A 266 -1.43 -10.80 -1.82
CA LEU A 266 -2.02 -11.26 -0.55
C LEU A 266 -3.30 -12.03 -0.82
N GLY A 267 -3.46 -13.16 -0.12
CA GLY A 267 -4.76 -13.79 0.01
C GLY A 267 -5.70 -12.97 0.93
N PRO A 268 -6.97 -13.36 1.04
CA PRO A 268 -7.95 -12.62 1.86
C PRO A 268 -7.54 -12.43 3.34
N GLU A 269 -6.80 -13.35 3.92
CA GLU A 269 -6.21 -13.21 5.27
C GLU A 269 -5.06 -12.22 5.28
N GLY A 270 -4.24 -12.20 4.22
CA GLY A 270 -3.16 -11.24 4.06
C GLY A 270 -3.68 -9.81 3.87
N GLU A 271 -4.81 -9.62 3.18
CA GLU A 271 -5.49 -8.32 3.10
C GLU A 271 -5.94 -7.83 4.48
N TYR A 272 -6.38 -8.73 5.37
CA TYR A 272 -6.70 -8.39 6.75
C TYR A 272 -5.46 -7.99 7.55
N LEU A 273 -4.36 -8.72 7.42
CA LEU A 273 -3.08 -8.34 8.02
C LEU A 273 -2.64 -6.94 7.54
N GLN A 274 -2.77 -6.66 6.24
CA GLN A 274 -2.47 -5.35 5.67
C GLN A 274 -3.34 -4.24 6.29
N ALA A 275 -4.62 -4.48 6.43
CA ALA A 275 -5.54 -3.54 7.06
C ALA A 275 -5.16 -3.22 8.52
N LEU A 276 -4.73 -4.23 9.29
CA LEU A 276 -4.24 -4.06 10.66
C LEU A 276 -2.95 -3.21 10.70
N VAL A 277 -1.97 -3.50 9.83
CA VAL A 277 -0.69 -2.76 9.77
C VAL A 277 -0.94 -1.29 9.41
N TRP A 278 -1.75 -1.03 8.39
CA TRP A 278 -2.08 0.32 7.98
C TRP A 278 -2.82 1.09 9.08
N THR A 279 -3.82 0.47 9.70
CA THR A 279 -4.58 1.09 10.79
C THR A 279 -3.69 1.41 11.98
N ALA A 280 -2.86 0.46 12.42
CA ALA A 280 -1.91 0.67 13.51
C ALA A 280 -0.91 1.80 13.21
N LYS A 281 -0.38 1.84 11.98
CA LYS A 281 0.64 2.82 11.59
C LYS A 281 0.06 4.22 11.43
N LEU A 282 -1.04 4.35 10.70
CA LEU A 282 -1.59 5.66 10.36
C LEU A 282 -2.36 6.31 11.51
N PHE A 283 -3.12 5.55 12.29
CA PHE A 283 -3.85 6.07 13.44
C PHE A 283 -3.06 6.02 14.76
N GLY A 284 -1.96 5.28 14.82
CA GLY A 284 -1.19 5.10 16.05
C GLY A 284 -1.97 4.37 17.14
N VAL A 285 -2.84 3.42 16.75
CA VAL A 285 -3.65 2.61 17.66
C VAL A 285 -3.09 1.20 17.82
N ASP A 286 -3.37 0.59 18.98
CA ASP A 286 -2.96 -0.80 19.23
C ASP A 286 -3.98 -1.77 18.66
N VAL A 287 -3.69 -2.32 17.49
CA VAL A 287 -4.59 -3.24 16.79
C VAL A 287 -4.70 -4.63 17.45
N ARG A 288 -3.94 -4.91 18.52
CA ARG A 288 -4.16 -6.12 19.34
C ARG A 288 -5.53 -6.10 19.97
N GLU A 289 -6.03 -4.92 20.30
CA GLU A 289 -7.35 -4.68 20.89
C GLU A 289 -8.49 -4.59 19.85
N CYS A 290 -8.19 -4.76 18.55
CA CYS A 290 -9.21 -4.63 17.51
C CYS A 290 -10.29 -5.73 17.65
N PRO A 291 -11.56 -5.38 17.86
CA PRO A 291 -12.63 -6.40 18.00
C PRO A 291 -13.03 -7.03 16.66
N TYR A 292 -12.71 -6.36 15.53
CA TYR A 292 -13.03 -6.88 14.21
C TYR A 292 -12.04 -7.98 13.79
N VAL A 293 -12.59 -9.03 13.21
CA VAL A 293 -11.84 -10.08 12.50
C VAL A 293 -12.48 -10.23 11.12
N ALA A 294 -11.67 -10.22 10.07
CA ALA A 294 -12.19 -10.39 8.72
C ALA A 294 -12.82 -11.79 8.57
N PRO A 295 -13.95 -11.94 7.83
CA PRO A 295 -14.63 -13.23 7.66
C PRO A 295 -13.76 -14.33 7.02
N SER A 296 -12.70 -13.93 6.33
CA SER A 296 -11.70 -14.87 5.77
C SER A 296 -10.87 -15.57 6.85
N VAL A 297 -10.68 -14.94 8.02
CA VAL A 297 -9.86 -15.49 9.11
C VAL A 297 -10.77 -16.27 10.06
N ARG A 298 -10.85 -17.57 9.84
CA ARG A 298 -11.76 -18.45 10.59
C ARG A 298 -11.21 -18.90 11.94
N ASP A 299 -9.89 -18.97 12.07
CA ASP A 299 -9.22 -19.38 13.30
C ASP A 299 -8.91 -18.16 14.19
N PRO A 300 -9.50 -18.09 15.41
CA PRO A 300 -9.25 -17.00 16.35
C PRO A 300 -7.77 -16.87 16.77
N SER A 301 -7.05 -17.97 16.87
CA SER A 301 -5.62 -17.96 17.23
C SER A 301 -4.78 -17.32 16.12
N ARG A 302 -5.15 -17.58 14.88
CA ARG A 302 -4.54 -16.99 13.70
C ARG A 302 -4.85 -15.48 13.60
N ALA A 303 -6.09 -15.08 13.93
CA ALA A 303 -6.45 -13.66 14.02
C ALA A 303 -5.63 -12.94 15.10
N ALA A 304 -5.49 -13.52 16.28
CA ALA A 304 -4.67 -12.98 17.37
C ALA A 304 -3.20 -12.84 16.96
N LEU A 305 -2.65 -13.84 16.27
CA LEU A 305 -1.29 -13.80 15.75
C LEU A 305 -1.10 -12.66 14.72
N MET A 306 -2.04 -12.49 13.79
CA MET A 306 -1.99 -11.38 12.81
C MET A 306 -1.98 -10.02 13.49
N LYS A 307 -2.86 -9.81 14.48
CA LYS A 307 -2.91 -8.57 15.28
C LYS A 307 -1.58 -8.32 16.00
N ALA A 308 -0.99 -9.36 16.60
CA ALA A 308 0.29 -9.26 17.28
C ALA A 308 1.43 -8.93 16.29
N CYS A 309 1.48 -9.59 15.13
CA CYS A 309 2.50 -9.32 14.10
C CYS A 309 2.38 -7.91 13.55
N ALA A 310 1.16 -7.41 13.29
CA ALA A 310 0.94 -6.04 12.84
C ALA A 310 1.43 -5.01 13.87
N ALA A 311 1.08 -5.19 15.15
CA ALA A 311 1.52 -4.32 16.23
C ALA A 311 3.05 -4.32 16.37
N LEU A 312 3.69 -5.50 16.39
CA LEU A 312 5.15 -5.64 16.50
C LEU A 312 5.90 -5.00 15.32
N ALA A 313 5.44 -5.20 14.09
CA ALA A 313 6.05 -4.58 12.93
C ALA A 313 6.03 -3.06 13.02
N VAL A 314 4.90 -2.48 13.45
CA VAL A 314 4.77 -1.03 13.61
C VAL A 314 5.61 -0.49 14.76
N MET A 315 5.79 -1.25 15.85
CA MET A 315 6.65 -0.88 16.99
C MET A 315 8.14 -0.91 16.63
N GLY A 316 8.62 -1.96 15.95
CA GLY A 316 10.01 -2.08 15.50
C GLY A 316 10.43 -0.93 14.58
N GLY A 317 9.54 -0.45 13.73
CA GLY A 317 9.78 0.74 12.91
C GLY A 317 9.85 2.07 13.72
N ARG A 318 9.42 2.09 15.00
CA ARG A 318 9.54 3.26 15.88
C ARG A 318 10.89 3.33 16.59
N GLU A 319 11.50 2.18 16.87
CA GLU A 319 12.82 2.13 17.54
C GLU A 319 13.95 2.58 16.61
N GLY A 320 13.87 2.23 15.32
CA GLY A 320 14.82 2.71 14.31
C GLY A 320 14.82 4.22 14.08
N ASN A 321 13.73 4.92 14.39
CA ASN A 321 13.62 6.39 14.26
C ASN A 321 14.04 7.15 15.56
N ARG A 322 14.38 6.46 16.65
CA ARG A 322 14.80 7.10 17.93
C ARG A 322 16.31 7.00 18.20
N ALA A 323 17.05 6.35 17.33
CA ALA A 323 18.49 6.10 17.49
C ALA A 323 19.37 7.08 16.69
N GLU A 324 18.84 8.26 16.29
CA GLU A 324 19.64 9.37 15.72
C GLU A 324 19.50 10.64 16.55
#